data_ddb24262d1a156b2281fc46d7ba790cb
#
_entry.id   ddb24262d1a156b2281fc46d7ba790cb
#
_cell.length_a   1.000
_cell.length_b   1.000
_cell.length_c   1.000
_cell.angle_alpha   90.00
_cell.angle_beta   90.00
_cell.angle_gamma   90.00
#
_symmetry.space_group_name_H-M   'P 1'
#
loop_
_entity.id
_entity.type
_entity.pdbx_description
1 polymer ?
#
loop_
_entity_poly.entity_id
_entity_poly.type
_entity_poly.pdbx_seq_one_letter_code
_entity_poly.pdbx_strand_id
1 'polypeptide(L)'
;GPGGLTELFITEPVNIISVGVPLPDTVDVNTGDLRWPTEAEQWGTVMVRASEAIVIENDLDYGEWTIDDGSGKVKVDDDSDSIAVWQEAVGRPPVGSYVSSIRGWVYNHYGSYADSSTYKIEPLYISDIVFGAGPPNIMDVSRDPCVPGVDDVVTIIAEIVDNSMISEASIYYRLDEGAWNTVAMNATGDGVWSGTISSSETEGVFLEYFVKAADDGA
;
A
#
# COMPACT_ATOMS: atom_id res chain seq x y z
N GLY A 1 4.47 15.84 -27.66
CA GLY A 1 3.43 14.87 -28.03
C GLY A 1 2.09 15.20 -27.40
N PRO A 2 0.97 14.56 -27.77
CA PRO A 2 -0.31 14.72 -27.07
C PRO A 2 -0.14 14.31 -25.61
N GLY A 3 -0.65 15.12 -24.69
CA GLY A 3 -0.59 14.82 -23.26
C GLY A 3 0.69 15.23 -22.53
N GLY A 4 1.55 15.99 -23.16
CA GLY A 4 2.78 16.49 -22.52
C GLY A 4 3.88 15.45 -22.38
N LEU A 5 3.78 14.30 -23.04
CA LEU A 5 4.85 13.30 -23.08
C LEU A 5 6.07 13.84 -23.80
N THR A 6 7.24 13.62 -23.22
CA THR A 6 8.53 13.87 -23.88
C THR A 6 8.85 12.68 -24.77
N GLU A 7 9.01 12.93 -26.05
CA GLU A 7 9.29 11.91 -27.06
C GLU A 7 10.64 12.19 -27.73
N LEU A 8 11.39 11.13 -27.98
CA LEU A 8 12.65 11.18 -28.74
C LEU A 8 12.40 10.71 -30.18
N PHE A 9 12.53 11.62 -31.13
CA PHE A 9 12.45 11.29 -32.56
C PHE A 9 13.83 11.00 -33.13
N ILE A 10 14.01 9.80 -33.66
CA ILE A 10 15.25 9.41 -34.33
C ILE A 10 15.16 9.84 -35.78
N THR A 11 15.94 10.82 -36.19
CA THR A 11 15.97 11.41 -37.55
C THR A 11 17.08 10.86 -38.44
N GLU A 12 18.08 10.20 -37.84
CA GLU A 12 19.23 9.62 -38.52
C GLU A 12 19.41 8.16 -38.07
N PRO A 13 20.09 7.30 -38.84
CA PRO A 13 20.40 5.95 -38.41
C PRO A 13 21.13 5.91 -37.07
N VAL A 14 20.69 5.04 -36.17
CA VAL A 14 21.35 4.86 -34.86
C VAL A 14 22.75 4.29 -35.05
N ASN A 15 23.75 4.95 -34.49
CA ASN A 15 25.11 4.44 -34.44
C ASN A 15 25.38 3.76 -33.10
N ILE A 16 25.66 2.46 -33.13
CA ILE A 16 25.97 1.65 -31.94
C ILE A 16 27.46 1.93 -31.62
N ILE A 17 27.72 2.69 -30.53
CA ILE A 17 29.06 3.02 -30.08
C ILE A 17 29.66 2.03 -29.11
N SER A 18 28.83 1.21 -28.43
CA SER A 18 29.25 0.11 -27.53
C SER A 18 28.15 -0.93 -27.40
N VAL A 19 28.53 -2.17 -27.04
CA VAL A 19 27.64 -3.28 -26.75
C VAL A 19 28.01 -3.91 -25.40
N GLY A 20 27.06 -4.58 -24.76
CA GLY A 20 27.30 -5.26 -23.48
C GLY A 20 27.53 -4.32 -22.30
N VAL A 21 27.11 -3.04 -22.42
CA VAL A 21 27.14 -2.11 -21.30
C VAL A 21 26.11 -2.55 -20.27
N PRO A 22 26.45 -2.62 -18.97
CA PRO A 22 25.48 -2.90 -17.92
C PRO A 22 24.34 -1.89 -17.95
N LEU A 23 23.12 -2.35 -17.64
CA LEU A 23 22.02 -1.42 -17.39
C LEU A 23 22.35 -0.53 -16.18
N PRO A 24 21.89 0.72 -16.16
CA PRO A 24 21.97 1.56 -14.98
C PRO A 24 21.36 0.86 -13.76
N ASP A 25 21.93 1.10 -12.59
CA ASP A 25 21.32 0.67 -11.33
C ASP A 25 19.97 1.39 -11.13
N THR A 26 19.06 0.73 -10.43
CA THR A 26 17.80 1.34 -10.00
C THR A 26 18.06 2.42 -8.95
N VAL A 27 17.23 3.46 -8.95
CA VAL A 27 17.23 4.49 -7.91
C VAL A 27 16.14 4.15 -6.89
N ASP A 28 16.48 4.12 -5.61
CA ASP A 28 15.50 3.91 -4.55
C ASP A 28 14.68 5.19 -4.36
N VAL A 29 13.37 5.03 -4.30
CA VAL A 29 12.39 6.12 -4.12
C VAL A 29 11.31 5.67 -3.14
N ASN A 30 10.66 6.63 -2.47
CA ASN A 30 9.42 6.35 -1.77
C ASN A 30 8.24 6.41 -2.75
N THR A 31 7.16 5.69 -2.44
CA THR A 31 5.96 5.71 -3.29
C THR A 31 5.38 7.12 -3.42
N GLY A 32 5.46 7.93 -2.35
CA GLY A 32 5.01 9.33 -2.35
C GLY A 32 5.81 10.27 -3.25
N ASP A 33 7.07 9.96 -3.54
CA ASP A 33 7.90 10.76 -4.46
C ASP A 33 7.37 10.73 -5.90
N LEU A 34 6.55 9.72 -6.23
CA LEU A 34 5.93 9.54 -7.54
C LEU A 34 4.49 10.04 -7.61
N ARG A 35 3.95 10.56 -6.52
CA ARG A 35 2.54 10.92 -6.42
C ARG A 35 2.17 12.18 -7.20
N TRP A 36 2.98 13.23 -7.08
CA TRP A 36 2.67 14.54 -7.65
C TRP A 36 3.54 14.85 -8.86
N PRO A 37 2.98 15.42 -9.94
CA PRO A 37 3.75 15.77 -11.13
C PRO A 37 4.98 16.65 -10.86
N THR A 38 4.88 17.54 -9.88
CA THR A 38 5.97 18.45 -9.50
C THR A 38 7.19 17.74 -8.92
N GLU A 39 6.98 16.58 -8.31
CA GLU A 39 8.00 15.77 -7.66
C GLU A 39 8.42 14.59 -8.52
N ALA A 40 7.44 13.95 -9.16
CA ALA A 40 7.64 12.76 -9.97
C ALA A 40 8.29 13.00 -11.33
N GLU A 41 8.20 14.20 -11.90
CA GLU A 41 8.74 14.52 -13.23
C GLU A 41 10.24 14.18 -13.35
N GLN A 42 11.01 14.38 -12.29
CA GLN A 42 12.45 14.04 -12.29
C GLN A 42 12.72 12.55 -12.47
N TRP A 43 11.74 11.70 -12.16
CA TRP A 43 11.84 10.25 -12.26
C TRP A 43 11.27 9.69 -13.57
N GLY A 44 10.61 10.53 -14.37
CA GLY A 44 10.03 10.13 -15.66
C GLY A 44 11.04 9.38 -16.51
N THR A 45 10.71 8.15 -16.93
CA THR A 45 11.56 7.23 -17.68
C THR A 45 12.82 6.70 -16.96
N VAL A 46 12.92 6.91 -15.65
CA VAL A 46 13.99 6.33 -14.82
C VAL A 46 13.54 4.97 -14.27
N MET A 47 14.47 4.01 -14.21
CA MET A 47 14.26 2.74 -13.51
C MET A 47 14.39 2.99 -12.01
N VAL A 48 13.30 2.84 -11.29
CA VAL A 48 13.25 3.05 -9.82
C VAL A 48 12.96 1.75 -9.09
N ARG A 49 13.21 1.78 -7.78
CA ARG A 49 12.76 0.75 -6.84
C ARG A 49 12.03 1.41 -5.68
N ALA A 50 10.80 0.97 -5.40
CA ALA A 50 10.12 1.21 -4.15
C ALA A 50 10.17 -0.06 -3.29
N SER A 51 10.20 0.09 -1.97
CA SER A 51 10.33 -1.03 -1.03
C SER A 51 9.37 -0.86 0.14
N GLU A 52 9.08 -1.97 0.83
CA GLU A 52 8.29 -1.98 2.08
C GLU A 52 6.88 -1.34 1.93
N ALA A 53 6.24 -1.58 0.78
CA ALA A 53 4.92 -1.04 0.47
C ALA A 53 3.80 -2.07 0.68
N ILE A 54 2.59 -1.59 0.90
CA ILE A 54 1.37 -2.39 1.01
C ILE A 54 0.50 -2.15 -0.22
N VAL A 55 -0.12 -3.19 -0.74
CA VAL A 55 -1.17 -3.06 -1.75
C VAL A 55 -2.41 -2.50 -1.09
N ILE A 56 -2.86 -1.31 -1.52
CA ILE A 56 -4.00 -0.62 -0.92
C ILE A 56 -5.25 -0.60 -1.81
N GLU A 57 -5.09 -0.78 -3.11
CA GLU A 57 -6.18 -0.87 -4.09
C GLU A 57 -5.79 -1.87 -5.19
N ASN A 58 -6.69 -2.75 -5.61
CA ASN A 58 -6.41 -3.73 -6.68
C ASN A 58 -7.55 -3.92 -7.69
N ASP A 59 -8.61 -3.13 -7.60
CA ASP A 59 -9.76 -3.16 -8.52
C ASP A 59 -9.84 -1.86 -9.33
N LEU A 60 -8.73 -1.49 -9.96
CA LEU A 60 -8.66 -0.35 -10.86
C LEU A 60 -8.84 -0.78 -12.32
N ASP A 61 -9.29 0.16 -13.16
CA ASP A 61 -9.36 -0.06 -14.60
C ASP A 61 -7.96 -0.33 -15.18
N TYR A 62 -7.90 -0.92 -16.36
CA TYR A 62 -6.68 -1.14 -17.15
C TYR A 62 -5.59 -1.99 -16.50
N GLY A 63 -5.94 -2.93 -15.62
CA GLY A 63 -4.95 -3.81 -14.98
C GLY A 63 -4.17 -3.18 -13.83
N GLU A 64 -4.41 -1.93 -13.51
CA GLU A 64 -3.70 -1.17 -12.48
C GLU A 64 -4.05 -1.63 -11.06
N TRP A 65 -3.11 -1.42 -10.17
CA TRP A 65 -3.27 -1.55 -8.72
C TRP A 65 -2.37 -0.53 -8.02
N THR A 66 -2.58 -0.30 -6.74
CA THR A 66 -1.92 0.79 -6.00
C THR A 66 -1.18 0.26 -4.80
N ILE A 67 0.02 0.80 -4.56
CA ILE A 67 0.85 0.54 -3.39
C ILE A 67 1.14 1.83 -2.63
N ASP A 68 1.41 1.69 -1.33
CA ASP A 68 1.80 2.78 -0.43
C ASP A 68 2.80 2.27 0.60
N ASP A 69 3.94 2.93 0.75
CA ASP A 69 4.95 2.68 1.79
C ASP A 69 4.76 3.56 3.04
N GLY A 70 3.62 4.28 3.12
CA GLY A 70 3.29 5.25 4.16
C GLY A 70 3.66 6.69 3.80
N SER A 71 4.36 6.93 2.70
CA SER A 71 4.71 8.28 2.22
C SER A 71 3.67 8.86 1.25
N GLY A 72 2.86 8.01 0.64
CA GLY A 72 1.83 8.34 -0.33
C GLY A 72 1.74 7.30 -1.45
N LYS A 73 0.55 7.15 -2.01
CA LYS A 73 0.25 6.09 -2.96
C LYS A 73 0.83 6.31 -4.34
N VAL A 74 1.19 5.21 -5.01
CA VAL A 74 1.56 5.18 -6.43
C VAL A 74 0.87 4.00 -7.12
N LYS A 75 0.48 4.18 -8.38
CA LYS A 75 -0.06 3.08 -9.22
C LYS A 75 1.06 2.21 -9.76
N VAL A 76 0.76 0.93 -9.89
CA VAL A 76 1.53 -0.07 -10.63
C VAL A 76 0.73 -0.46 -11.86
N ASP A 77 1.38 -0.51 -13.01
CA ASP A 77 0.77 -0.81 -14.30
C ASP A 77 1.13 -2.20 -14.80
N ASP A 78 0.31 -2.76 -15.69
CA ASP A 78 0.52 -4.06 -16.31
C ASP A 78 0.77 -3.98 -17.83
N ASP A 79 1.19 -2.84 -18.34
CA ASP A 79 1.46 -2.63 -19.78
C ASP A 79 2.56 -3.58 -20.33
N SER A 80 3.39 -4.16 -19.46
CA SER A 80 4.32 -5.22 -19.86
C SER A 80 3.57 -6.54 -20.10
N ASP A 81 3.81 -7.18 -21.25
CA ASP A 81 3.25 -8.51 -21.59
C ASP A 81 3.48 -9.54 -20.47
N SER A 82 4.64 -9.49 -19.78
CA SER A 82 4.98 -10.42 -18.69
C SER A 82 4.07 -10.21 -17.47
N ILE A 83 3.78 -8.98 -17.13
CA ILE A 83 2.92 -8.63 -15.98
C ILE A 83 1.46 -8.90 -16.34
N ALA A 84 1.00 -8.49 -17.53
CA ALA A 84 -0.36 -8.74 -17.98
C ALA A 84 -0.70 -10.25 -18.00
N VAL A 85 0.16 -11.09 -18.55
CA VAL A 85 -0.01 -12.56 -18.57
C VAL A 85 -0.02 -13.13 -17.14
N TRP A 86 0.83 -12.63 -16.27
CA TRP A 86 0.84 -13.05 -14.86
C TRP A 86 -0.47 -12.68 -14.16
N GLN A 87 -0.94 -11.44 -14.30
CA GLN A 87 -2.22 -11.00 -13.72
C GLN A 87 -3.42 -11.75 -14.28
N GLU A 88 -3.43 -12.07 -15.58
CA GLU A 88 -4.48 -12.89 -16.18
C GLU A 88 -4.52 -14.31 -15.57
N ALA A 89 -3.37 -14.87 -15.22
CA ALA A 89 -3.27 -16.24 -14.70
C ALA A 89 -3.62 -16.35 -13.21
N VAL A 90 -3.22 -15.39 -12.38
CA VAL A 90 -3.31 -15.51 -10.90
C VAL A 90 -4.13 -14.39 -10.25
N GLY A 91 -4.55 -13.39 -11.01
CA GLY A 91 -5.19 -12.19 -10.50
C GLY A 91 -4.18 -11.11 -10.06
N ARG A 92 -4.70 -9.94 -9.73
CA ARG A 92 -3.91 -8.87 -9.13
C ARG A 92 -3.59 -9.19 -7.67
N PRO A 93 -2.51 -8.62 -7.12
CA PRO A 93 -2.17 -8.83 -5.72
C PRO A 93 -3.35 -8.43 -4.81
N PRO A 94 -3.72 -9.26 -3.83
CA PRO A 94 -4.75 -8.89 -2.85
C PRO A 94 -4.40 -7.60 -2.11
N VAL A 95 -5.43 -6.81 -1.76
CA VAL A 95 -5.26 -5.68 -0.83
C VAL A 95 -4.70 -6.21 0.50
N GLY A 96 -3.71 -5.50 1.06
CA GLY A 96 -2.97 -5.94 2.24
C GLY A 96 -1.70 -6.73 1.93
N SER A 97 -1.50 -7.17 0.68
CA SER A 97 -0.24 -7.84 0.32
C SER A 97 0.95 -6.93 0.54
N TYR A 98 1.99 -7.46 1.20
CA TYR A 98 3.24 -6.76 1.41
C TYR A 98 4.17 -6.93 0.21
N VAL A 99 4.62 -5.81 -0.31
CA VAL A 99 5.59 -5.74 -1.40
C VAL A 99 6.94 -5.37 -0.81
N SER A 100 7.82 -6.36 -0.62
CA SER A 100 9.17 -6.14 -0.10
C SER A 100 9.98 -5.22 -1.00
N SER A 101 9.83 -5.38 -2.31
CA SER A 101 10.36 -4.43 -3.29
C SER A 101 9.66 -4.58 -4.64
N ILE A 102 9.55 -3.47 -5.33
CA ILE A 102 9.12 -3.42 -6.73
C ILE A 102 10.03 -2.48 -7.49
N ARG A 103 10.52 -2.92 -8.64
CA ARG A 103 11.26 -2.06 -9.55
C ARG A 103 10.56 -1.96 -10.89
N GLY A 104 10.66 -0.80 -11.51
CA GLY A 104 10.05 -0.56 -12.81
C GLY A 104 10.42 0.80 -13.36
N TRP A 105 10.02 1.03 -14.59
CA TRP A 105 10.11 2.35 -15.19
C TRP A 105 9.05 3.26 -14.59
N VAL A 106 9.42 4.52 -14.36
CA VAL A 106 8.42 5.54 -14.04
C VAL A 106 7.82 6.03 -15.35
N TYR A 107 6.54 5.75 -15.53
CA TYR A 107 5.78 6.12 -16.70
C TYR A 107 4.82 7.26 -16.39
N ASN A 108 4.73 8.25 -17.28
CA ASN A 108 3.77 9.34 -17.16
C ASN A 108 2.42 8.89 -17.73
N HIS A 109 1.43 8.74 -16.87
CA HIS A 109 0.09 8.40 -17.28
C HIS A 109 -0.67 9.63 -17.77
N TYR A 110 -1.08 9.60 -19.01
CA TYR A 110 -1.88 10.64 -19.62
C TYR A 110 -3.30 10.68 -19.04
N GLY A 111 -3.67 11.79 -18.43
CA GLY A 111 -5.07 12.14 -18.18
C GLY A 111 -5.59 12.03 -16.75
N SER A 112 -4.83 11.59 -15.77
CA SER A 112 -5.32 11.36 -14.42
C SER A 112 -4.87 12.39 -13.39
N TYR A 113 -5.01 13.66 -13.71
CA TYR A 113 -4.70 14.74 -12.74
C TYR A 113 -5.67 14.81 -11.56
N ALA A 114 -6.84 14.15 -11.68
CA ALA A 114 -7.91 14.24 -10.68
C ALA A 114 -7.62 13.45 -9.40
N ASP A 115 -6.84 12.36 -9.50
CA ASP A 115 -6.49 11.48 -8.39
C ASP A 115 -5.01 11.57 -7.96
N SER A 116 -4.27 12.55 -8.49
CA SER A 116 -2.86 12.77 -8.17
C SER A 116 -1.92 11.61 -8.57
N SER A 117 -2.34 10.73 -9.47
CA SER A 117 -1.57 9.57 -9.90
C SER A 117 -1.13 9.69 -11.36
N THR A 118 -0.40 10.76 -11.66
CA THR A 118 0.07 11.06 -13.01
C THR A 118 1.24 10.16 -13.42
N TYR A 119 1.93 9.58 -12.46
CA TYR A 119 3.07 8.69 -12.66
C TYR A 119 2.76 7.33 -12.08
N LYS A 120 3.28 6.29 -12.72
CA LYS A 120 3.13 4.89 -12.36
C LYS A 120 4.47 4.21 -12.34
N ILE A 121 4.59 3.13 -11.59
CA ILE A 121 5.69 2.17 -11.72
C ILE A 121 5.25 1.10 -12.71
N GLU A 122 6.07 0.86 -13.72
CA GLU A 122 5.83 -0.15 -14.76
C GLU A 122 6.90 -1.25 -14.66
N PRO A 123 6.62 -2.36 -13.95
CA PRO A 123 7.52 -3.50 -13.90
C PRO A 123 7.59 -4.20 -15.26
N LEU A 124 8.76 -4.70 -15.65
CA LEU A 124 8.93 -5.41 -16.93
C LEU A 124 8.70 -6.90 -16.80
N TYR A 125 9.07 -7.48 -15.68
CA TYR A 125 9.01 -8.92 -15.42
C TYR A 125 8.44 -9.18 -14.03
N ILE A 126 7.82 -10.35 -13.85
CA ILE A 126 7.34 -10.74 -12.52
C ILE A 126 8.45 -10.76 -11.46
N SER A 127 9.70 -11.04 -11.86
CA SER A 127 10.86 -10.97 -10.98
C SER A 127 11.22 -9.56 -10.51
N ASP A 128 10.61 -8.54 -11.07
CA ASP A 128 10.76 -7.15 -10.62
C ASP A 128 9.86 -6.84 -9.42
N ILE A 129 8.94 -7.75 -9.08
CA ILE A 129 8.04 -7.63 -7.94
C ILE A 129 8.38 -8.73 -6.94
N VAL A 130 8.77 -8.36 -5.73
CA VAL A 130 9.07 -9.29 -4.65
C VAL A 130 8.04 -9.09 -3.55
N PHE A 131 7.15 -10.06 -3.43
CA PHE A 131 6.24 -10.11 -2.29
C PHE A 131 6.97 -10.72 -1.09
N GLY A 132 6.65 -10.26 0.10
CA GLY A 132 7.24 -10.73 1.34
C GLY A 132 6.21 -10.92 2.43
N ALA A 133 6.62 -11.53 3.54
CA ALA A 133 5.88 -11.48 4.78
C ALA A 133 6.11 -10.11 5.41
N GLY A 134 5.08 -9.28 5.43
CA GLY A 134 5.05 -7.98 6.08
C GLY A 134 4.21 -8.04 7.35
N PRO A 135 4.20 -6.99 8.18
CA PRO A 135 3.28 -6.91 9.29
C PRO A 135 1.84 -6.77 8.80
N PRO A 136 0.85 -7.25 9.59
CA PRO A 136 -0.55 -7.06 9.26
C PRO A 136 -0.92 -5.58 9.02
N ASN A 137 -1.68 -5.34 7.97
CA ASN A 137 -2.24 -4.02 7.69
C ASN A 137 -3.56 -3.84 8.43
N ILE A 138 -3.63 -2.80 9.28
CA ILE A 138 -4.82 -2.48 10.08
C ILE A 138 -5.49 -1.26 9.47
N MET A 139 -6.73 -1.44 9.03
CA MET A 139 -7.54 -0.41 8.35
C MET A 139 -8.88 -0.21 9.05
N ASP A 140 -9.54 0.90 8.74
CA ASP A 140 -10.93 1.19 9.11
C ASP A 140 -11.27 0.95 10.59
N VAL A 141 -10.37 1.36 11.48
CA VAL A 141 -10.60 1.23 12.92
C VAL A 141 -11.76 2.14 13.33
N SER A 142 -12.80 1.54 13.86
CA SER A 142 -14.02 2.24 14.29
C SER A 142 -14.45 1.78 15.68
N ARG A 143 -15.38 2.54 16.28
CA ARG A 143 -15.97 2.23 17.58
C ARG A 143 -17.47 2.45 17.60
N ASP A 144 -18.15 1.65 18.41
CA ASP A 144 -19.58 1.78 18.67
C ASP A 144 -19.85 1.56 20.17
N PRO A 145 -20.49 2.53 20.88
CA PRO A 145 -20.98 3.82 20.40
C PRO A 145 -19.82 4.79 20.03
N CYS A 146 -20.08 5.69 19.08
CA CYS A 146 -19.10 6.69 18.63
C CYS A 146 -18.66 7.64 19.77
N VAL A 147 -19.58 7.93 20.69
CA VAL A 147 -19.33 8.70 21.93
C VAL A 147 -19.87 7.85 23.09
N PRO A 148 -18.99 7.11 23.79
CA PRO A 148 -19.43 6.28 24.91
C PRO A 148 -19.87 7.14 26.10
N GLY A 149 -20.96 6.73 26.76
CA GLY A 149 -21.38 7.23 28.04
C GLY A 149 -20.73 6.46 29.19
N VAL A 150 -21.14 6.78 30.41
CA VAL A 150 -20.72 6.09 31.62
C VAL A 150 -21.23 4.64 31.56
N ASP A 151 -20.37 3.70 31.93
CA ASP A 151 -20.64 2.25 31.95
C ASP A 151 -21.02 1.61 30.60
N ASP A 152 -20.82 2.33 29.49
CA ASP A 152 -21.07 1.72 28.17
C ASP A 152 -20.04 0.64 27.83
N VAL A 153 -20.50 -0.37 27.14
CA VAL A 153 -19.63 -1.32 26.44
C VAL A 153 -19.30 -0.75 25.08
N VAL A 154 -18.02 -0.54 24.84
CA VAL A 154 -17.52 0.00 23.56
C VAL A 154 -17.01 -1.14 22.70
N THR A 155 -17.62 -1.36 21.55
CA THR A 155 -17.11 -2.31 20.54
C THR A 155 -16.10 -1.61 19.65
N ILE A 156 -14.90 -2.14 19.56
CA ILE A 156 -13.88 -1.72 18.61
C ILE A 156 -13.90 -2.70 17.44
N ILE A 157 -13.94 -2.18 16.24
CA ILE A 157 -13.94 -2.95 14.99
C ILE A 157 -12.76 -2.45 14.16
N ALA A 158 -12.02 -3.38 13.56
CA ALA A 158 -10.92 -3.09 12.65
C ALA A 158 -10.96 -4.07 11.48
N GLU A 159 -10.62 -3.62 10.29
CA GLU A 159 -10.24 -4.49 9.20
C GLU A 159 -8.75 -4.78 9.29
N ILE A 160 -8.37 -6.07 9.37
CA ILE A 160 -6.98 -6.51 9.49
C ILE A 160 -6.72 -7.53 8.40
N VAL A 161 -5.84 -7.17 7.48
CA VAL A 161 -5.50 -8.00 6.32
C VAL A 161 -4.00 -8.23 6.24
N ASP A 162 -3.63 -9.40 5.76
CA ASP A 162 -2.25 -9.80 5.54
C ASP A 162 -2.19 -10.88 4.47
N ASN A 163 -1.02 -11.09 3.86
CA ASN A 163 -0.76 -12.23 2.99
C ASN A 163 -0.40 -13.51 3.76
N SER A 164 -0.19 -13.40 5.08
CA SER A 164 -0.02 -14.49 6.03
C SER A 164 -1.26 -14.61 6.93
N MET A 165 -1.31 -15.64 7.76
CA MET A 165 -2.40 -15.80 8.70
C MET A 165 -2.23 -14.87 9.90
N ILE A 166 -3.24 -14.05 10.19
CA ILE A 166 -3.26 -13.26 11.42
C ILE A 166 -3.31 -14.19 12.62
N SER A 167 -2.26 -14.20 13.40
CA SER A 167 -2.11 -15.05 14.58
C SER A 167 -2.71 -14.42 15.85
N GLU A 168 -2.68 -13.09 15.93
CA GLU A 168 -3.18 -12.34 17.09
C GLU A 168 -3.66 -10.94 16.66
N ALA A 169 -4.79 -10.51 17.24
CA ALA A 169 -5.22 -9.13 17.21
C ALA A 169 -5.72 -8.72 18.59
N SER A 170 -5.34 -7.54 19.06
CA SER A 170 -5.61 -7.07 20.42
C SER A 170 -5.88 -5.57 20.44
N ILE A 171 -6.81 -5.17 21.31
CA ILE A 171 -7.06 -3.78 21.67
C ILE A 171 -6.24 -3.47 22.91
N TYR A 172 -5.42 -2.42 22.84
CA TYR A 172 -4.77 -1.80 23.99
C TYR A 172 -5.56 -0.56 24.34
N TYR A 173 -5.96 -0.42 25.59
CA TYR A 173 -6.73 0.73 26.03
C TYR A 173 -6.34 1.19 27.42
N ARG A 174 -6.58 2.46 27.71
CA ARG A 174 -6.43 3.03 29.05
C ARG A 174 -7.46 4.13 29.28
N LEU A 175 -7.72 4.39 30.54
CA LEU A 175 -8.53 5.52 31.01
C LEU A 175 -7.59 6.62 31.50
N ASP A 176 -7.73 7.83 30.97
CA ASP A 176 -6.81 8.96 31.17
C ASP A 176 -5.34 8.54 30.93
N GLU A 177 -4.45 8.89 31.85
CA GLU A 177 -3.04 8.50 31.83
C GLU A 177 -2.76 7.21 32.63
N GLY A 178 -3.77 6.40 32.87
CA GLY A 178 -3.67 5.14 33.61
C GLY A 178 -2.85 4.06 32.92
N ALA A 179 -2.77 2.90 33.54
CA ALA A 179 -2.09 1.75 32.97
C ALA A 179 -2.83 1.22 31.73
N TRP A 180 -2.06 0.75 30.74
CA TRP A 180 -2.58 0.08 29.58
C TRP A 180 -3.14 -1.30 29.97
N ASN A 181 -4.35 -1.57 29.51
CA ASN A 181 -5.02 -2.86 29.54
C ASN A 181 -5.08 -3.43 28.13
N THR A 182 -5.21 -4.76 28.04
CA THR A 182 -5.27 -5.45 26.76
C THR A 182 -6.47 -6.37 26.70
N VAL A 183 -7.18 -6.36 25.58
CA VAL A 183 -8.30 -7.25 25.27
C VAL A 183 -8.08 -7.86 23.89
N ALA A 184 -8.21 -9.19 23.78
CA ALA A 184 -8.14 -9.87 22.50
C ALA A 184 -9.33 -9.52 21.61
N MET A 185 -9.07 -9.39 20.30
CA MET A 185 -10.09 -9.29 19.27
C MET A 185 -10.38 -10.67 18.70
N ASN A 186 -11.57 -10.85 18.15
CA ASN A 186 -11.99 -12.06 17.47
C ASN A 186 -12.28 -11.75 16.00
N ALA A 187 -11.84 -12.63 15.11
CA ALA A 187 -12.21 -12.56 13.72
C ALA A 187 -13.72 -12.82 13.56
N THR A 188 -14.38 -11.95 12.82
CA THR A 188 -15.83 -12.06 12.53
C THR A 188 -16.12 -12.47 11.08
N GLY A 189 -15.08 -12.53 10.24
CA GLY A 189 -15.13 -12.90 8.83
C GLY A 189 -14.64 -11.78 7.93
N ASP A 190 -14.25 -12.11 6.71
CA ASP A 190 -13.85 -11.16 5.65
C ASP A 190 -12.79 -10.10 6.08
N GLY A 191 -11.81 -10.52 6.89
CA GLY A 191 -10.77 -9.62 7.40
C GLY A 191 -11.22 -8.72 8.57
N VAL A 192 -12.47 -8.78 8.99
CA VAL A 192 -13.01 -7.96 10.07
C VAL A 192 -12.77 -8.61 11.43
N TRP A 193 -12.24 -7.83 12.35
CA TRP A 193 -11.97 -8.20 13.75
C TRP A 193 -12.72 -7.29 14.70
N SER A 194 -13.18 -7.83 15.80
CA SER A 194 -13.87 -7.04 16.82
C SER A 194 -13.50 -7.47 18.24
N GLY A 195 -13.58 -6.53 19.17
CA GLY A 195 -13.42 -6.74 20.60
C GLY A 195 -14.17 -5.68 21.36
N THR A 196 -14.43 -5.93 22.64
CA THR A 196 -15.20 -5.02 23.50
C THR A 196 -14.38 -4.59 24.70
N ILE A 197 -14.45 -3.31 25.02
CA ILE A 197 -13.87 -2.70 26.22
C ILE A 197 -14.98 -1.97 26.98
N SER A 198 -14.79 -1.79 28.29
CA SER A 198 -15.73 -0.99 29.11
C SER A 198 -15.27 0.46 29.15
N SER A 199 -16.21 1.39 29.06
CA SER A 199 -15.97 2.79 29.35
C SER A 199 -15.76 3.03 30.85
N SER A 200 -15.49 4.28 31.21
CA SER A 200 -15.35 4.65 32.63
C SER A 200 -16.68 4.65 33.37
N GLU A 201 -16.66 4.30 34.66
CA GLU A 201 -17.76 4.51 35.60
C GLU A 201 -17.95 6.00 35.99
N THR A 202 -17.08 6.90 35.50
CA THR A 202 -17.06 8.32 35.86
C THR A 202 -17.09 9.19 34.59
N GLU A 203 -17.92 10.22 34.59
CA GLU A 203 -17.97 11.21 33.50
C GLU A 203 -16.66 12.00 33.38
N GLY A 204 -16.32 12.38 32.14
CA GLY A 204 -15.18 13.25 31.82
C GLY A 204 -13.83 12.55 31.77
N VAL A 205 -13.80 11.23 31.86
CA VAL A 205 -12.60 10.41 31.69
C VAL A 205 -12.33 10.16 30.22
N PHE A 206 -11.09 10.35 29.79
CA PHE A 206 -10.63 10.04 28.45
C PHE A 206 -10.38 8.55 28.30
N LEU A 207 -11.01 7.93 27.28
CA LEU A 207 -10.71 6.58 26.83
C LEU A 207 -9.78 6.65 25.63
N GLU A 208 -8.54 6.20 25.79
CA GLU A 208 -7.57 6.06 24.72
C GLU A 208 -7.45 4.58 24.33
N TYR A 209 -7.34 4.28 23.05
CA TYR A 209 -7.11 2.94 22.57
C TYR A 209 -6.34 2.90 21.26
N PHE A 210 -5.72 1.77 20.99
CA PHE A 210 -5.18 1.41 19.68
C PHE A 210 -5.31 -0.11 19.47
N VAL A 211 -5.27 -0.51 18.20
CA VAL A 211 -5.29 -1.92 17.80
C VAL A 211 -3.86 -2.34 17.41
N LYS A 212 -3.49 -3.55 17.80
CA LYS A 212 -2.25 -4.21 17.39
C LYS A 212 -2.58 -5.59 16.86
N ALA A 213 -1.91 -6.00 15.79
CA ALA A 213 -2.02 -7.33 15.21
C ALA A 213 -0.63 -7.93 14.96
N ALA A 214 -0.57 -9.24 14.89
CA ALA A 214 0.58 -10.01 14.49
C ALA A 214 0.13 -11.16 13.57
N ASP A 215 0.97 -11.51 12.63
CA ASP A 215 0.84 -12.69 11.78
C ASP A 215 1.61 -13.88 12.35
N ASP A 216 1.63 -14.99 11.64
CA ASP A 216 2.40 -16.17 11.99
C ASP A 216 3.83 -16.16 11.43
N GLY A 217 4.23 -15.08 10.75
CA GLY A 217 5.59 -14.86 10.22
C GLY A 217 5.98 -15.81 9.08
N ALA A 218 4.99 -16.35 8.34
CA ALA A 218 5.20 -17.34 7.28
C ALA A 218 5.62 -16.71 5.95
#